data_fcde3dafe71ca5292fe3a1b28700c400
#
_entry.id   fcde3dafe71ca5292fe3a1b28700c400
#
_cell.length_a   1.000
_cell.length_b   1.000
_cell.length_c   1.000
_cell.angle_alpha   90.00
_cell.angle_beta   90.00
_cell.angle_gamma   90.00
#
_symmetry.space_group_name_H-M   'P 1'
#
loop_
_entity.id
_entity.type
_entity.pdbx_description
1 polymer ?
#
loop_
_entity_poly.entity_id
_entity_poly.type
_entity_poly.pdbx_seq_one_letter_code
_entity_poly.pdbx_strand_id
1 'polypeptide(L)'
;MTPLRERMLEDMSIRNFAENTQQSYLQQVSSFARYFHCSPDAMGPEKVREYQVHLVEDCKLAPSSIGIAVSALRFLYKVTLKQPWAPDEIPMPKKPFKLPVILSPEEVMRFLESVHSIKHRAILMAAYAAGLRVSEATHLRVTDIDSQRMMLRVDQGKGQKDRYVMLSSRLLEELRSYWRVGRPKTWLFPGDVQGQPITRDAVGQACQRARRCSGIQKPITPHSLRHAFATHLLERGVDVRRIQLLMGHRSLATTTRYLKVATSTICATTSPLDLLPNIGPPPPTAPQPTHF
;
A
#
# COMPACT_ATOMS: atom_id res chain seq x y z
N MET A 1 -0.96 27.43 19.11
CA MET A 1 -1.70 26.98 17.91
C MET A 1 -2.68 28.06 17.54
N THR A 2 -3.11 28.16 16.26
CA THR A 2 -4.19 29.09 15.89
C THR A 2 -5.55 28.48 16.23
N PRO A 3 -6.57 29.28 16.60
CA PRO A 3 -7.91 28.75 16.93
C PRO A 3 -8.52 27.86 15.84
N LEU A 4 -8.31 28.23 14.58
CA LEU A 4 -8.78 27.43 13.43
C LEU A 4 -8.11 26.03 13.37
N ARG A 5 -6.81 25.96 13.67
CA ARG A 5 -6.08 24.68 13.68
C ARG A 5 -6.55 23.78 14.83
N GLU A 6 -6.82 24.33 15.99
CA GLU A 6 -7.36 23.61 17.15
C GLU A 6 -8.72 23.04 16.84
N ARG A 7 -9.63 23.90 16.31
CA ARG A 7 -10.98 23.46 15.91
C ARG A 7 -10.94 22.36 14.85
N MET A 8 -10.07 22.47 13.84
CA MET A 8 -9.93 21.43 12.81
C MET A 8 -9.44 20.11 13.42
N LEU A 9 -8.52 20.17 14.39
CA LEU A 9 -8.02 18.99 15.10
C LEU A 9 -9.12 18.32 15.92
N GLU A 10 -9.92 19.10 16.65
CA GLU A 10 -11.09 18.61 17.39
C GLU A 10 -12.10 17.93 16.46
N ASP A 11 -12.45 18.58 15.35
CA ASP A 11 -13.35 18.05 14.33
C ASP A 11 -12.89 16.71 13.75
N MET A 12 -11.58 16.54 13.56
CA MET A 12 -10.98 15.26 13.13
C MET A 12 -11.00 14.22 14.25
N SER A 13 -10.75 14.62 15.49
CA SER A 13 -10.75 13.75 16.66
C SER A 13 -12.14 13.19 16.96
N ILE A 14 -13.17 14.01 16.92
CA ILE A 14 -14.58 13.60 17.07
C ILE A 14 -14.95 12.54 16.01
N ARG A 15 -14.36 12.60 14.83
CA ARG A 15 -14.58 11.63 13.74
C ARG A 15 -13.63 10.45 13.76
N ASN A 16 -12.84 10.32 14.83
CA ASN A 16 -11.88 9.24 15.03
C ASN A 16 -10.87 9.08 13.88
N PHE A 17 -10.35 10.21 13.36
CA PHE A 17 -9.29 10.17 12.36
C PHE A 17 -8.00 9.70 13.01
N ALA A 18 -7.26 8.83 12.30
CA ALA A 18 -5.95 8.39 12.75
C ALA A 18 -5.00 9.60 12.87
N GLU A 19 -4.14 9.60 13.88
CA GLU A 19 -3.21 10.68 14.18
C GLU A 19 -2.36 11.10 12.96
N ASN A 20 -1.82 10.14 12.21
CA ASN A 20 -1.10 10.42 10.96
C ASN A 20 -1.94 11.16 9.92
N THR A 21 -3.25 10.92 9.86
CA THR A 21 -4.16 11.63 8.94
C THR A 21 -4.38 13.05 9.44
N GLN A 22 -4.56 13.23 10.76
CA GLN A 22 -4.69 14.54 11.37
C GLN A 22 -3.46 15.40 11.09
N GLN A 23 -2.27 14.88 11.35
CA GLN A 23 -1.00 15.57 11.08
C GLN A 23 -0.83 15.92 9.60
N SER A 24 -1.12 14.97 8.71
CA SER A 24 -1.04 15.20 7.27
C SER A 24 -2.00 16.31 6.81
N TYR A 25 -3.25 16.31 7.30
CA TYR A 25 -4.24 17.32 6.92
C TYR A 25 -3.85 18.69 7.45
N LEU A 26 -3.42 18.79 8.71
CA LEU A 26 -2.94 20.04 9.29
C LEU A 26 -1.72 20.59 8.53
N GLN A 27 -0.81 19.74 8.10
CA GLN A 27 0.33 20.12 7.30
C GLN A 27 -0.09 20.70 5.94
N GLN A 28 -1.04 20.06 5.24
CA GLN A 28 -1.54 20.55 3.95
C GLN A 28 -2.22 21.91 4.08
N VAL A 29 -3.06 22.09 5.10
CA VAL A 29 -3.72 23.37 5.38
C VAL A 29 -2.70 24.46 5.75
N SER A 30 -1.67 24.10 6.55
CA SER A 30 -0.59 25.04 6.88
C SER A 30 0.21 25.45 5.64
N SER A 31 0.44 24.55 4.69
CA SER A 31 1.12 24.83 3.43
C SER A 31 0.28 25.76 2.55
N PHE A 32 -1.04 25.54 2.49
CA PHE A 32 -1.98 26.40 1.81
C PHE A 32 -1.99 27.84 2.38
N ALA A 33 -2.13 27.98 3.70
CA ALA A 33 -2.08 29.28 4.39
C ALA A 33 -0.75 30.01 4.16
N ARG A 34 0.35 29.27 4.18
CA ARG A 34 1.69 29.84 3.96
C ARG A 34 1.88 30.35 2.53
N TYR A 35 1.34 29.66 1.55
CA TYR A 35 1.43 30.05 0.14
C TYR A 35 0.80 31.43 -0.12
N PHE A 36 -0.34 31.70 0.51
CA PHE A 36 -1.02 33.00 0.36
C PHE A 36 -0.69 34.02 1.46
N HIS A 37 0.11 33.65 2.45
CA HIS A 37 0.35 34.49 3.64
C HIS A 37 -0.93 34.99 4.31
N CYS A 38 -1.99 34.18 4.26
CA CYS A 38 -3.34 34.53 4.71
C CYS A 38 -3.99 33.36 5.45
N SER A 39 -4.92 33.67 6.37
CA SER A 39 -5.67 32.65 7.08
C SER A 39 -6.70 31.97 6.15
N PRO A 40 -6.83 30.64 6.20
CA PRO A 40 -7.72 29.89 5.30
C PRO A 40 -9.20 30.29 5.37
N ASP A 41 -9.68 30.78 6.51
CA ASP A 41 -11.06 31.25 6.71
C ASP A 41 -11.39 32.53 5.91
N ALA A 42 -10.37 33.33 5.59
CA ALA A 42 -10.50 34.52 4.74
C ALA A 42 -10.38 34.22 3.23
N MET A 43 -10.20 32.95 2.84
CA MET A 43 -9.98 32.55 1.44
C MET A 43 -11.20 31.83 0.86
N GLY A 44 -11.56 32.20 -0.38
CA GLY A 44 -12.67 31.61 -1.12
C GLY A 44 -12.23 30.53 -2.13
N PRO A 45 -13.17 30.02 -2.96
CA PRO A 45 -12.94 28.95 -3.91
C PRO A 45 -11.86 29.28 -4.95
N GLU A 46 -11.76 30.52 -5.40
CA GLU A 46 -10.75 30.92 -6.38
C GLU A 46 -9.31 30.74 -5.85
N LYS A 47 -9.09 31.03 -4.57
CA LYS A 47 -7.77 30.81 -3.94
C LYS A 47 -7.45 29.31 -3.81
N VAL A 48 -8.44 28.48 -3.55
CA VAL A 48 -8.26 27.02 -3.53
C VAL A 48 -7.92 26.51 -4.93
N ARG A 49 -8.58 27.02 -5.97
CA ARG A 49 -8.29 26.68 -7.37
C ARG A 49 -6.88 27.11 -7.78
N GLU A 50 -6.50 28.36 -7.47
CA GLU A 50 -5.15 28.89 -7.71
C GLU A 50 -4.07 27.99 -7.06
N TYR A 51 -4.28 27.60 -5.82
CA TYR A 51 -3.37 26.69 -5.13
C TYR A 51 -3.29 25.31 -5.77
N GLN A 52 -4.41 24.75 -6.25
CA GLN A 52 -4.40 23.48 -6.97
C GLN A 52 -3.58 23.56 -8.26
N VAL A 53 -3.70 24.65 -9.01
CA VAL A 53 -2.89 24.92 -10.21
C VAL A 53 -1.41 24.98 -9.83
N HIS A 54 -1.04 25.73 -8.78
CA HIS A 54 0.32 25.79 -8.27
C HIS A 54 0.88 24.39 -7.91
N LEU A 55 0.10 23.53 -7.24
CA LEU A 55 0.53 22.17 -6.91
C LEU A 55 0.79 21.30 -8.15
N VAL A 56 0.03 21.55 -9.24
CA VAL A 56 0.17 20.79 -10.50
C VAL A 56 1.33 21.33 -11.33
N GLU A 57 1.36 22.65 -11.59
CA GLU A 57 2.23 23.26 -12.58
C GLU A 57 3.61 23.63 -12.01
N ASP A 58 3.64 24.27 -10.85
CA ASP A 58 4.90 24.73 -10.24
C ASP A 58 5.56 23.64 -9.43
N CYS A 59 4.80 22.99 -8.53
CA CYS A 59 5.32 21.94 -7.66
C CYS A 59 5.43 20.58 -8.37
N LYS A 60 4.74 20.38 -9.49
CA LYS A 60 4.69 19.12 -10.28
C LYS A 60 4.41 17.89 -9.44
N LEU A 61 3.52 18.01 -8.45
CA LEU A 61 3.21 16.94 -7.53
C LEU A 61 2.42 15.82 -8.20
N ALA A 62 2.65 14.59 -7.74
CA ALA A 62 1.87 13.44 -8.19
C ALA A 62 0.38 13.60 -7.82
N PRO A 63 -0.57 13.11 -8.64
CA PRO A 63 -2.01 13.19 -8.38
C PRO A 63 -2.44 12.63 -7.01
N SER A 64 -1.69 11.66 -6.46
CA SER A 64 -1.92 11.12 -5.12
C SER A 64 -1.64 12.15 -4.02
N SER A 65 -0.56 12.92 -4.16
CA SER A 65 -0.17 13.97 -3.19
C SER A 65 -1.14 15.13 -3.25
N ILE A 66 -1.50 15.58 -4.46
CA ILE A 66 -2.53 16.60 -4.67
C ILE A 66 -3.85 16.16 -4.05
N GLY A 67 -4.23 14.86 -4.21
CA GLY A 67 -5.42 14.30 -3.61
C GLY A 67 -5.47 14.38 -2.08
N ILE A 68 -4.32 14.35 -1.40
CA ILE A 68 -4.23 14.55 0.05
C ILE A 68 -4.51 16.01 0.39
N ALA A 69 -3.88 16.95 -0.32
CA ALA A 69 -4.11 18.38 -0.14
C ALA A 69 -5.59 18.75 -0.36
N VAL A 70 -6.17 18.26 -1.45
CA VAL A 70 -7.61 18.46 -1.76
C VAL A 70 -8.50 17.87 -0.66
N SER A 71 -8.19 16.68 -0.15
CA SER A 71 -8.98 16.08 0.93
C SER A 71 -8.91 16.88 2.22
N ALA A 72 -7.74 17.44 2.54
CA ALA A 72 -7.55 18.29 3.71
C ALA A 72 -8.32 19.61 3.57
N LEU A 73 -8.27 20.27 2.40
CA LEU A 73 -9.00 21.51 2.13
C LEU A 73 -10.52 21.28 2.11
N ARG A 74 -10.99 20.18 1.48
CA ARG A 74 -12.41 19.79 1.55
C ARG A 74 -12.88 19.59 2.98
N PHE A 75 -12.08 18.93 3.81
CA PHE A 75 -12.41 18.74 5.22
C PHE A 75 -12.49 20.08 5.96
N LEU A 76 -11.48 20.93 5.79
CA LEU A 76 -11.45 22.25 6.40
C LEU A 76 -12.69 23.08 6.04
N TYR A 77 -12.94 23.26 4.75
CA TYR A 77 -14.03 24.13 4.30
C TYR A 77 -15.42 23.55 4.55
N LYS A 78 -15.59 22.24 4.34
CA LYS A 78 -16.90 21.58 4.53
C LYS A 78 -17.23 21.36 5.98
N VAL A 79 -16.29 20.89 6.78
CA VAL A 79 -16.56 20.41 8.14
C VAL A 79 -16.28 21.49 9.17
N THR A 80 -15.09 22.07 9.12
CA THR A 80 -14.63 23.03 10.14
C THR A 80 -15.21 24.43 9.91
N LEU A 81 -15.14 24.93 8.67
CA LEU A 81 -15.65 26.26 8.30
C LEU A 81 -17.11 26.26 7.85
N LYS A 82 -17.67 25.08 7.52
CA LYS A 82 -19.08 24.89 7.07
C LYS A 82 -19.43 25.75 5.85
N GLN A 83 -18.48 25.93 4.93
CA GLN A 83 -18.69 26.69 3.70
C GLN A 83 -19.54 25.88 2.70
N PRO A 84 -20.63 26.42 2.14
CA PRO A 84 -21.55 25.66 1.29
C PRO A 84 -20.96 25.26 -0.06
N TRP A 85 -19.99 26.02 -0.58
CA TRP A 85 -19.36 25.79 -1.88
C TRP A 85 -18.29 24.69 -1.88
N ALA A 86 -17.69 24.37 -0.72
CA ALA A 86 -16.48 23.56 -0.64
C ALA A 86 -16.51 22.16 -1.30
N PRO A 87 -17.61 21.37 -1.30
CA PRO A 87 -17.59 20.05 -1.89
C PRO A 87 -17.47 20.03 -3.41
N ASP A 88 -18.12 20.96 -4.08
CA ASP A 88 -18.35 20.91 -5.52
C ASP A 88 -17.26 21.67 -6.30
N GLU A 89 -16.69 22.70 -5.68
CA GLU A 89 -15.71 23.59 -6.31
C GLU A 89 -14.25 23.16 -6.12
N ILE A 90 -14.00 22.12 -5.33
CA ILE A 90 -12.65 21.57 -5.15
C ILE A 90 -12.55 20.20 -5.87
N PRO A 91 -12.17 20.12 -7.15
CA PRO A 91 -12.14 18.88 -7.89
C PRO A 91 -11.05 17.94 -7.37
N MET A 92 -11.37 16.65 -7.29
CA MET A 92 -10.38 15.61 -6.97
C MET A 92 -9.58 15.23 -8.22
N PRO A 93 -8.25 15.17 -8.14
CA PRO A 93 -7.44 14.75 -9.27
C PRO A 93 -7.73 13.29 -9.63
N LYS A 94 -7.86 13.01 -10.94
CA LYS A 94 -7.94 11.64 -11.44
C LYS A 94 -6.61 10.93 -11.19
N LYS A 95 -6.65 9.79 -10.50
CA LYS A 95 -5.47 8.97 -10.25
C LYS A 95 -5.28 7.98 -11.39
N PRO A 96 -4.16 8.00 -12.11
CA PRO A 96 -3.88 6.97 -13.10
C PRO A 96 -3.78 5.61 -12.41
N PHE A 97 -4.39 4.61 -13.00
CA PHE A 97 -4.27 3.24 -12.54
C PHE A 97 -2.92 2.68 -12.99
N LYS A 98 -2.01 2.47 -12.04
CA LYS A 98 -0.74 1.79 -12.30
C LYS A 98 -0.82 0.37 -11.76
N LEU A 99 -0.46 -0.60 -12.59
CA LEU A 99 -0.32 -1.99 -12.13
C LEU A 99 0.82 -2.06 -11.11
N PRO A 100 0.66 -2.81 -10.02
CA PRO A 100 1.73 -3.01 -9.07
C PRO A 100 2.87 -3.80 -9.70
N VAL A 101 4.09 -3.46 -9.33
CA VAL A 101 5.28 -4.24 -9.70
C VAL A 101 5.30 -5.49 -8.81
N ILE A 102 5.26 -6.65 -9.44
CA ILE A 102 5.32 -7.93 -8.76
C ILE A 102 6.72 -8.54 -8.92
N LEU A 103 7.26 -9.01 -7.81
CA LEU A 103 8.50 -9.79 -7.77
C LEU A 103 8.17 -11.26 -8.03
N SER A 104 9.00 -11.94 -8.81
CA SER A 104 8.90 -13.40 -8.92
C SER A 104 9.33 -14.09 -7.61
N PRO A 105 8.97 -15.37 -7.38
CA PRO A 105 9.46 -16.10 -6.21
C PRO A 105 10.99 -16.09 -6.08
N GLU A 106 11.72 -16.19 -7.20
CA GLU A 106 13.18 -16.17 -7.25
C GLU A 106 13.73 -14.77 -6.89
N GLU A 107 13.07 -13.71 -7.37
CA GLU A 107 13.43 -12.33 -7.00
C GLU A 107 13.20 -12.08 -5.51
N VAL A 108 12.10 -12.60 -4.94
CA VAL A 108 11.83 -12.49 -3.50
C VAL A 108 12.91 -13.22 -2.70
N MET A 109 13.29 -14.43 -3.10
CA MET A 109 14.36 -15.20 -2.45
C MET A 109 15.67 -14.42 -2.47
N ARG A 110 16.15 -14.02 -3.64
CA ARG A 110 17.39 -13.26 -3.83
C ARG A 110 17.38 -11.95 -3.02
N PHE A 111 16.23 -11.26 -2.99
CA PHE A 111 16.07 -10.06 -2.18
C PHE A 111 16.23 -10.34 -0.68
N LEU A 112 15.54 -11.35 -0.14
CA LEU A 112 15.59 -11.69 1.28
C LEU A 112 16.99 -12.16 1.71
N GLU A 113 17.70 -12.89 0.86
CA GLU A 113 19.08 -13.31 1.08
C GLU A 113 20.06 -12.12 1.12
N SER A 114 19.74 -11.04 0.41
CA SER A 114 20.54 -9.80 0.41
C SER A 114 20.32 -8.94 1.67
N VAL A 115 19.47 -9.35 2.60
CA VAL A 115 19.22 -8.62 3.86
C VAL A 115 20.18 -9.10 4.93
N HIS A 116 21.24 -8.35 5.21
CA HIS A 116 22.30 -8.75 6.15
C HIS A 116 21.85 -8.85 7.61
N SER A 117 20.95 -7.94 8.05
CA SER A 117 20.47 -7.92 9.43
C SER A 117 19.36 -8.96 9.63
N ILE A 118 19.57 -9.92 10.53
CA ILE A 118 18.57 -10.94 10.89
C ILE A 118 17.23 -10.32 11.36
N LYS A 119 17.27 -9.22 12.12
CA LYS A 119 16.07 -8.46 12.53
C LYS A 119 15.30 -7.94 11.33
N HIS A 120 15.97 -7.24 10.41
CA HIS A 120 15.31 -6.68 9.23
C HIS A 120 14.84 -7.76 8.26
N ARG A 121 15.60 -8.87 8.14
CA ARG A 121 15.21 -10.01 7.33
C ARG A 121 13.94 -10.66 7.85
N ALA A 122 13.85 -10.90 9.14
CA ALA A 122 12.67 -11.45 9.79
C ALA A 122 11.42 -10.57 9.59
N ILE A 123 11.55 -9.23 9.69
CA ILE A 123 10.44 -8.29 9.44
C ILE A 123 9.98 -8.38 7.98
N LEU A 124 10.91 -8.35 7.03
CA LEU A 124 10.60 -8.39 5.60
C LEU A 124 10.04 -9.76 5.18
N MET A 125 10.55 -10.85 5.79
CA MET A 125 9.96 -12.19 5.64
C MET A 125 8.54 -12.24 6.17
N ALA A 126 8.24 -11.63 7.33
CA ALA A 126 6.88 -11.56 7.86
C ALA A 126 5.95 -10.75 6.94
N ALA A 127 6.44 -9.65 6.36
CA ALA A 127 5.67 -8.88 5.39
C ALA A 127 5.31 -9.69 4.14
N TYR A 128 6.20 -10.58 3.67
CA TYR A 128 5.95 -11.48 2.54
C TYR A 128 5.14 -12.71 2.94
N ALA A 129 5.54 -13.45 3.97
CA ALA A 129 4.98 -14.77 4.29
C ALA A 129 3.57 -14.70 4.90
N ALA A 130 3.25 -13.60 5.60
CA ALA A 130 1.95 -13.39 6.22
C ALA A 130 1.17 -12.20 5.61
N GLY A 131 1.69 -11.60 4.55
CA GLY A 131 1.06 -10.48 3.85
C GLY A 131 0.85 -9.24 4.72
N LEU A 132 1.73 -8.98 5.69
CA LEU A 132 1.58 -7.88 6.64
C LEU A 132 1.88 -6.51 6.01
N ARG A 133 1.18 -5.48 6.48
CA ARG A 133 1.61 -4.10 6.24
C ARG A 133 2.88 -3.83 7.04
N VAL A 134 3.74 -2.93 6.56
CA VAL A 134 4.96 -2.58 7.30
C VAL A 134 4.65 -2.11 8.73
N SER A 135 3.57 -1.34 8.90
CA SER A 135 3.12 -0.91 10.25
C SER A 135 2.66 -2.08 11.12
N GLU A 136 2.02 -3.09 10.56
CA GLU A 136 1.61 -4.29 11.27
C GLU A 136 2.84 -5.12 11.67
N ALA A 137 3.77 -5.32 10.72
CA ALA A 137 5.00 -6.07 10.98
C ALA A 137 5.88 -5.41 12.07
N THR A 138 6.02 -4.07 12.04
CA THR A 138 6.81 -3.36 13.05
C THR A 138 6.19 -3.38 14.45
N HIS A 139 4.86 -3.50 14.56
CA HIS A 139 4.14 -3.51 15.84
C HIS A 139 3.78 -4.92 16.34
N LEU A 140 4.35 -5.97 15.73
CA LEU A 140 4.20 -7.33 16.27
C LEU A 140 4.81 -7.43 17.66
N ARG A 141 4.08 -8.08 18.57
CA ARG A 141 4.55 -8.44 19.90
C ARG A 141 5.02 -9.90 19.92
N VAL A 142 5.85 -10.24 20.89
CA VAL A 142 6.27 -11.64 21.10
C VAL A 142 5.06 -12.53 21.36
N THR A 143 4.05 -12.02 22.07
CA THR A 143 2.79 -12.70 22.39
C THR A 143 1.84 -12.92 21.20
N ASP A 144 2.10 -12.27 20.06
CA ASP A 144 1.26 -12.42 18.86
C ASP A 144 1.59 -13.69 18.05
N ILE A 145 2.66 -14.40 18.44
CA ILE A 145 3.10 -15.63 17.77
C ILE A 145 2.48 -16.84 18.49
N ASP A 146 1.56 -17.50 17.82
CA ASP A 146 1.06 -18.81 18.27
C ASP A 146 1.73 -19.93 17.45
N SER A 147 2.83 -20.44 17.97
CA SER A 147 3.60 -21.51 17.30
C SER A 147 2.93 -22.88 17.39
N GLN A 148 1.96 -23.09 18.30
CA GLN A 148 1.21 -24.34 18.38
C GLN A 148 0.14 -24.41 17.29
N ARG A 149 -0.58 -23.29 17.07
CA ARG A 149 -1.61 -23.20 16.03
C ARG A 149 -1.07 -22.73 14.69
N MET A 150 0.23 -22.41 14.61
CA MET A 150 0.87 -21.86 13.41
C MET A 150 0.18 -20.62 12.87
N MET A 151 -0.11 -19.67 13.78
CA MET A 151 -0.81 -18.41 13.48
C MET A 151 -0.07 -17.20 14.06
N LEU A 152 -0.24 -16.05 13.39
CA LEU A 152 0.12 -14.73 13.89
C LEU A 152 -1.13 -13.93 14.14
N ARG A 153 -1.25 -13.32 15.32
CA ARG A 153 -2.27 -12.31 15.59
C ARG A 153 -1.77 -10.94 15.08
N VAL A 154 -2.59 -10.29 14.31
CA VAL A 154 -2.36 -8.92 13.86
C VAL A 154 -3.33 -8.03 14.61
N ASP A 155 -2.81 -7.37 15.66
CA ASP A 155 -3.57 -6.45 16.49
C ASP A 155 -3.79 -5.11 15.78
N GLN A 156 -4.98 -4.55 15.94
CA GLN A 156 -5.36 -3.21 15.45
C GLN A 156 -4.95 -2.90 14.00
N GLY A 157 -5.18 -3.82 13.08
CA GLY A 157 -5.05 -3.56 11.65
C GLY A 157 -5.86 -2.34 11.22
N LYS A 158 -5.72 -1.90 9.97
CA LYS A 158 -6.45 -0.75 9.44
C LYS A 158 -7.96 -0.88 9.72
N GLY A 159 -8.47 -0.05 10.65
CA GLY A 159 -9.87 -0.05 11.10
C GLY A 159 -10.12 -0.78 12.42
N GLN A 160 -9.12 -0.95 13.27
CA GLN A 160 -9.23 -1.48 14.64
C GLN A 160 -9.86 -2.88 14.73
N LYS A 161 -9.64 -3.74 13.73
CA LYS A 161 -10.07 -5.14 13.76
C LYS A 161 -8.85 -6.04 13.75
N ASP A 162 -8.79 -6.90 14.76
CA ASP A 162 -7.80 -7.96 14.85
C ASP A 162 -8.07 -9.01 13.78
N ARG A 163 -7.02 -9.64 13.32
CA ARG A 163 -7.12 -10.82 12.46
C ARG A 163 -5.98 -11.79 12.73
N TYR A 164 -6.23 -13.04 12.42
CA TYR A 164 -5.19 -14.07 12.39
C TYR A 164 -4.73 -14.30 10.97
N VAL A 165 -3.43 -14.51 10.81
CA VAL A 165 -2.79 -14.87 9.55
C VAL A 165 -1.91 -16.10 9.75
N MET A 166 -1.59 -16.80 8.66
CA MET A 166 -0.75 -17.98 8.72
C MET A 166 0.68 -17.66 9.16
N LEU A 167 1.25 -18.54 9.96
CA LEU A 167 2.66 -18.59 10.32
C LEU A 167 3.29 -19.79 9.62
N SER A 168 4.07 -19.57 8.55
CA SER A 168 4.77 -20.68 7.90
C SER A 168 5.91 -21.21 8.77
N SER A 169 6.25 -22.49 8.65
CA SER A 169 7.37 -23.12 9.38
C SER A 169 8.69 -22.37 9.14
N ARG A 170 8.94 -21.98 7.89
CA ARG A 170 10.14 -21.23 7.52
C ARG A 170 10.19 -19.83 8.19
N LEU A 171 9.05 -19.13 8.28
CA LEU A 171 8.99 -17.85 9.02
C LEU A 171 9.23 -18.08 10.51
N LEU A 172 8.63 -19.13 11.10
CA LEU A 172 8.83 -19.45 12.51
C LEU A 172 10.29 -19.75 12.84
N GLU A 173 11.00 -20.50 11.98
CA GLU A 173 12.43 -20.78 12.12
C GLU A 173 13.26 -19.50 12.09
N GLU A 174 12.98 -18.61 11.16
CA GLU A 174 13.66 -17.30 11.07
C GLU A 174 13.40 -16.45 12.32
N LEU A 175 12.15 -16.40 12.78
CA LEU A 175 11.78 -15.67 14.01
C LEU A 175 12.46 -16.26 15.25
N ARG A 176 12.58 -17.59 15.35
CA ARG A 176 13.32 -18.26 16.43
C ARG A 176 14.81 -17.95 16.37
N SER A 177 15.40 -17.96 15.17
CA SER A 177 16.80 -17.60 14.99
C SER A 177 17.08 -16.16 15.39
N TYR A 178 16.20 -15.24 15.00
CA TYR A 178 16.25 -13.85 15.45
C TYR A 178 16.08 -13.75 16.97
N TRP A 179 15.10 -14.44 17.54
CA TRP A 179 14.82 -14.40 18.98
C TRP A 179 16.00 -14.88 19.84
N ARG A 180 16.74 -15.90 19.40
CA ARG A 180 17.94 -16.39 20.12
C ARG A 180 19.01 -15.30 20.27
N VAL A 181 19.15 -14.43 19.29
CA VAL A 181 20.13 -13.33 19.28
C VAL A 181 19.61 -12.10 20.00
N GLY A 182 18.39 -11.66 19.66
CA GLY A 182 17.84 -10.38 20.09
C GLY A 182 17.08 -10.41 21.41
N ARG A 183 16.57 -11.58 21.84
CA ARG A 183 15.75 -11.80 23.02
C ARG A 183 14.74 -10.68 23.34
N PRO A 184 13.89 -10.29 22.37
CA PRO A 184 12.92 -9.22 22.57
C PRO A 184 11.91 -9.61 23.66
N LYS A 185 11.50 -8.62 24.50
CA LYS A 185 10.58 -8.86 25.62
C LYS A 185 9.13 -8.53 25.29
N THR A 186 8.88 -7.37 24.70
CA THR A 186 7.53 -6.84 24.42
C THR A 186 7.29 -6.78 22.94
N TRP A 187 7.96 -5.84 22.25
CA TRP A 187 7.90 -5.76 20.80
C TRP A 187 8.77 -6.84 20.20
N LEU A 188 8.24 -7.58 19.22
CA LEU A 188 9.03 -8.59 18.52
C LEU A 188 10.26 -7.97 17.84
N PHE A 189 10.10 -6.73 17.33
CA PHE A 189 11.15 -5.97 16.70
C PHE A 189 11.34 -4.62 17.40
N PRO A 190 12.11 -4.56 18.50
CA PRO A 190 12.35 -3.32 19.22
C PRO A 190 13.13 -2.33 18.37
N GLY A 191 12.81 -1.05 18.53
CA GLY A 191 13.52 0.08 17.92
C GLY A 191 14.77 0.47 18.72
N ASP A 192 15.39 1.55 18.27
CA ASP A 192 16.56 2.13 18.95
C ASP A 192 16.14 2.92 20.20
N VAL A 193 14.90 3.41 20.24
CA VAL A 193 14.33 4.04 21.44
C VAL A 193 13.73 2.97 22.33
N GLN A 194 14.15 2.97 23.61
CA GLN A 194 13.72 1.98 24.58
C GLN A 194 12.18 1.98 24.72
N GLY A 195 11.58 0.79 24.72
CA GLY A 195 10.12 0.61 24.83
C GLY A 195 9.34 0.87 23.55
N GLN A 196 9.97 1.33 22.48
CA GLN A 196 9.32 1.58 21.21
C GLN A 196 9.63 0.48 20.17
N PRO A 197 8.71 0.19 19.26
CA PRO A 197 8.98 -0.71 18.13
C PRO A 197 9.90 -0.04 17.12
N ILE A 198 10.50 -0.85 16.25
CA ILE A 198 11.28 -0.34 15.11
C ILE A 198 10.40 0.55 14.22
N THR A 199 10.98 1.64 13.71
CA THR A 199 10.26 2.58 12.85
C THR A 199 10.05 2.01 11.45
N ARG A 200 8.97 2.43 10.80
CA ARG A 200 8.71 2.08 9.39
C ARG A 200 9.83 2.55 8.46
N ASP A 201 10.42 3.70 8.77
CA ASP A 201 11.50 4.29 7.99
C ASP A 201 12.78 3.45 8.07
N ALA A 202 13.12 2.93 9.25
CA ALA A 202 14.25 2.01 9.42
C ALA A 202 14.07 0.73 8.58
N VAL A 203 12.86 0.15 8.55
CA VAL A 203 12.54 -0.99 7.69
C VAL A 203 12.59 -0.61 6.21
N GLY A 204 12.08 0.57 5.84
CA GLY A 204 12.16 1.09 4.49
C GLY A 204 13.60 1.27 4.01
N GLN A 205 14.47 1.83 4.84
CA GLN A 205 15.90 1.99 4.54
C GLN A 205 16.61 0.64 4.40
N ALA A 206 16.30 -0.32 5.28
CA ALA A 206 16.85 -1.69 5.18
C ALA A 206 16.40 -2.37 3.88
N CYS A 207 15.14 -2.20 3.50
CA CYS A 207 14.59 -2.68 2.24
C CYS A 207 15.31 -2.07 1.02
N GLN A 208 15.60 -0.77 1.03
CA GLN A 208 16.34 -0.11 -0.05
C GLN A 208 17.78 -0.59 -0.14
N ARG A 209 18.47 -0.79 1.01
CA ARG A 209 19.83 -1.36 1.01
C ARG A 209 19.85 -2.76 0.42
N ALA A 210 18.96 -3.64 0.88
CA ALA A 210 18.84 -5.00 0.36
C ALA A 210 18.53 -5.03 -1.15
N ARG A 211 17.66 -4.14 -1.64
CA ARG A 211 17.40 -4.00 -3.08
C ARG A 211 18.68 -3.71 -3.87
N ARG A 212 19.50 -2.76 -3.39
CA ARG A 212 20.77 -2.43 -4.07
C ARG A 212 21.71 -3.63 -4.09
N CYS A 213 21.84 -4.35 -2.97
CA CYS A 213 22.69 -5.54 -2.86
C CYS A 213 22.18 -6.71 -3.73
N SER A 214 20.86 -6.84 -3.90
CA SER A 214 20.27 -7.94 -4.68
C SER A 214 20.43 -7.79 -6.20
N GLY A 215 20.80 -6.61 -6.69
CA GLY A 215 20.89 -6.29 -8.14
C GLY A 215 19.54 -6.23 -8.85
N ILE A 216 18.42 -6.28 -8.12
CA ILE A 216 17.07 -6.25 -8.72
C ILE A 216 16.72 -4.83 -9.14
N GLN A 217 16.45 -4.63 -10.42
CA GLN A 217 16.14 -3.31 -10.99
C GLN A 217 14.73 -2.82 -10.62
N LYS A 218 13.80 -3.74 -10.37
CA LYS A 218 12.44 -3.39 -9.96
C LYS A 218 12.43 -2.57 -8.68
N PRO A 219 11.53 -1.57 -8.54
CA PRO A 219 11.37 -0.83 -7.29
C PRO A 219 10.80 -1.75 -6.20
N ILE A 220 11.61 -2.07 -5.19
CA ILE A 220 11.19 -2.91 -4.05
C ILE A 220 10.95 -2.03 -2.83
N THR A 221 9.79 -2.21 -2.24
CA THR A 221 9.38 -1.62 -0.96
C THR A 221 8.80 -2.73 -0.08
N PRO A 222 8.67 -2.54 1.24
CA PRO A 222 7.95 -3.52 2.06
C PRO A 222 6.52 -3.81 1.56
N HIS A 223 5.91 -2.83 0.88
CA HIS A 223 4.58 -3.00 0.29
C HIS A 223 4.60 -3.88 -0.97
N SER A 224 5.70 -3.87 -1.73
CA SER A 224 5.88 -4.77 -2.88
C SER A 224 5.93 -6.24 -2.45
N LEU A 225 6.51 -6.55 -1.29
CA LEU A 225 6.51 -7.91 -0.74
C LEU A 225 5.09 -8.38 -0.40
N ARG A 226 4.28 -7.50 0.18
CA ARG A 226 2.87 -7.79 0.44
C ARG A 226 2.06 -7.94 -0.87
N HIS A 227 2.41 -7.20 -1.93
CA HIS A 227 1.82 -7.41 -3.24
C HIS A 227 2.20 -8.77 -3.82
N ALA A 228 3.47 -9.15 -3.74
CA ALA A 228 3.96 -10.46 -4.17
C ALA A 228 3.25 -11.60 -3.41
N PHE A 229 3.05 -11.49 -2.08
CA PHE A 229 2.26 -12.45 -1.31
C PHE A 229 0.87 -12.67 -1.92
N ALA A 230 0.12 -11.60 -2.18
CA ALA A 230 -1.23 -11.73 -2.70
C ALA A 230 -1.26 -12.32 -4.11
N THR A 231 -0.33 -11.91 -4.97
CA THR A 231 -0.24 -12.40 -6.35
C THR A 231 0.18 -13.87 -6.38
N HIS A 232 1.19 -14.26 -5.61
CA HIS A 232 1.64 -15.66 -5.56
C HIS A 232 0.60 -16.60 -4.98
N LEU A 233 -0.21 -16.18 -4.00
CA LEU A 233 -1.36 -16.96 -3.53
C LEU A 233 -2.42 -17.13 -4.61
N LEU A 234 -2.72 -16.04 -5.33
CA LEU A 234 -3.68 -16.08 -6.42
C LEU A 234 -3.22 -17.00 -7.56
N GLU A 235 -1.95 -16.94 -7.94
CA GLU A 235 -1.32 -17.80 -8.94
C GLU A 235 -1.32 -19.28 -8.55
N ARG A 236 -1.40 -19.56 -7.25
CA ARG A 236 -1.57 -20.91 -6.71
C ARG A 236 -3.05 -21.32 -6.54
N GLY A 237 -3.98 -20.57 -7.09
CA GLY A 237 -5.40 -20.88 -7.07
C GLY A 237 -6.12 -20.57 -5.76
N VAL A 238 -5.49 -19.81 -4.84
CA VAL A 238 -6.18 -19.40 -3.61
C VAL A 238 -7.27 -18.40 -3.93
N ASP A 239 -8.45 -18.64 -3.42
CA ASP A 239 -9.62 -17.79 -3.63
C ASP A 239 -9.39 -16.35 -3.17
N VAL A 240 -9.88 -15.40 -3.97
CA VAL A 240 -9.67 -13.96 -3.74
C VAL A 240 -10.28 -13.45 -2.44
N ARG A 241 -11.35 -14.08 -1.93
CA ARG A 241 -11.94 -13.77 -0.63
C ARG A 241 -11.04 -14.20 0.52
N ARG A 242 -10.40 -15.37 0.41
CA ARG A 242 -9.38 -15.81 1.38
C ARG A 242 -8.21 -14.81 1.42
N ILE A 243 -7.73 -14.39 0.25
CA ILE A 243 -6.66 -13.38 0.17
C ILE A 243 -7.12 -12.06 0.79
N GLN A 244 -8.35 -11.62 0.53
CA GLN A 244 -8.93 -10.43 1.15
C GLN A 244 -8.89 -10.51 2.69
N LEU A 245 -9.32 -11.61 3.26
CA LEU A 245 -9.33 -11.83 4.72
C LEU A 245 -7.91 -11.82 5.31
N LEU A 246 -6.98 -12.57 4.71
CA LEU A 246 -5.58 -12.61 5.14
C LEU A 246 -4.92 -11.23 5.11
N MET A 247 -5.18 -10.47 4.06
CA MET A 247 -4.63 -9.12 3.93
C MET A 247 -5.37 -8.07 4.78
N GLY A 248 -6.53 -8.37 5.32
CA GLY A 248 -7.35 -7.40 6.04
C GLY A 248 -7.77 -6.21 5.16
N HIS A 249 -8.22 -6.48 3.93
CA HIS A 249 -8.79 -5.47 3.05
C HIS A 249 -10.28 -5.28 3.34
N ARG A 250 -10.70 -4.05 3.62
CA ARG A 250 -12.12 -3.71 3.84
C ARG A 250 -12.96 -3.92 2.58
N SER A 251 -12.40 -3.63 1.41
CA SER A 251 -13.08 -3.75 0.13
C SER A 251 -12.42 -4.82 -0.74
N LEU A 252 -13.24 -5.65 -1.37
CA LEU A 252 -12.82 -6.63 -2.35
C LEU A 252 -12.11 -5.95 -3.54
N ALA A 253 -12.55 -4.77 -3.95
CA ALA A 253 -11.94 -3.98 -5.02
C ALA A 253 -10.43 -3.72 -4.80
N THR A 254 -9.97 -3.68 -3.54
CA THR A 254 -8.54 -3.57 -3.24
C THR A 254 -7.79 -4.86 -3.57
N THR A 255 -8.43 -6.02 -3.41
CA THR A 255 -7.82 -7.34 -3.64
C THR A 255 -7.92 -7.74 -5.11
N THR A 256 -9.02 -7.41 -5.80
CA THR A 256 -9.22 -7.73 -7.23
C THR A 256 -8.18 -7.07 -8.15
N ARG A 257 -7.44 -6.07 -7.65
CA ARG A 257 -6.30 -5.49 -8.38
C ARG A 257 -5.24 -6.53 -8.74
N TYR A 258 -5.09 -7.56 -7.93
CA TYR A 258 -4.12 -8.64 -8.16
C TYR A 258 -4.55 -9.59 -9.29
N LEU A 259 -5.85 -9.72 -9.55
CA LEU A 259 -6.36 -10.47 -10.72
C LEU A 259 -5.82 -9.94 -12.05
N LYS A 260 -5.56 -8.62 -12.13
CA LYS A 260 -5.03 -7.98 -13.34
C LYS A 260 -3.54 -8.23 -13.58
N VAL A 261 -2.82 -8.77 -12.60
CA VAL A 261 -1.37 -8.99 -12.68
C VAL A 261 -0.98 -10.45 -12.48
N ALA A 262 -1.90 -11.32 -12.06
CA ALA A 262 -1.65 -12.75 -11.94
C ALA A 262 -1.56 -13.36 -13.34
N THR A 263 -0.35 -13.67 -13.77
CA THR A 263 -0.05 -14.19 -15.10
C THR A 263 -0.69 -15.56 -15.33
N SER A 264 -0.71 -16.42 -14.29
CA SER A 264 -1.31 -17.76 -14.38
C SER A 264 -2.82 -17.72 -14.70
N THR A 265 -3.55 -16.74 -14.18
CA THR A 265 -4.97 -16.58 -14.48
C THR A 265 -5.19 -16.22 -15.95
N ILE A 266 -4.30 -15.40 -16.52
CA ILE A 266 -4.39 -15.01 -17.94
C ILE A 266 -3.96 -16.17 -18.82
N CYS A 267 -2.83 -16.81 -18.53
CA CYS A 267 -2.28 -17.92 -19.32
C CYS A 267 -3.09 -19.23 -19.19
N ALA A 268 -3.80 -19.44 -18.08
CA ALA A 268 -4.65 -20.62 -17.90
C ALA A 268 -6.03 -20.48 -18.59
N THR A 269 -6.36 -19.29 -19.09
CA THR A 269 -7.62 -19.08 -19.82
C THR A 269 -7.42 -19.51 -21.26
N THR A 270 -8.08 -20.60 -21.66
CA THR A 270 -8.08 -21.06 -23.05
C THR A 270 -8.72 -20.00 -23.93
N SER A 271 -8.07 -19.67 -25.05
CA SER A 271 -8.65 -18.74 -26.02
C SER A 271 -9.97 -19.29 -26.56
N PRO A 272 -11.02 -18.47 -26.70
CA PRO A 272 -12.24 -18.92 -27.40
C PRO A 272 -11.96 -19.49 -28.76
N LEU A 273 -10.94 -19.05 -29.47
CA LEU A 273 -10.52 -19.57 -30.77
C LEU A 273 -10.07 -21.04 -30.69
N ASP A 274 -9.37 -21.40 -29.58
CA ASP A 274 -8.89 -22.77 -29.35
C ASP A 274 -10.03 -23.74 -28.99
N LEU A 275 -11.21 -23.21 -28.66
CA LEU A 275 -12.44 -23.96 -28.38
C LEU A 275 -13.28 -24.16 -29.64
N LEU A 276 -12.96 -23.50 -30.75
CA LEU A 276 -13.64 -23.67 -32.01
C LEU A 276 -13.14 -24.94 -32.75
N PRO A 277 -13.99 -25.63 -33.52
CA PRO A 277 -13.54 -26.68 -34.41
C PRO A 277 -12.48 -26.13 -35.38
N ASN A 278 -11.49 -26.97 -35.72
CA ASN A 278 -10.43 -26.58 -36.67
C ASN A 278 -11.03 -25.96 -37.94
N ILE A 279 -10.68 -24.70 -38.15
CA ILE A 279 -11.03 -24.00 -39.42
C ILE A 279 -10.14 -24.62 -40.48
N GLY A 280 -10.75 -25.25 -41.48
CA GLY A 280 -10.03 -25.83 -42.63
C GLY A 280 -9.14 -24.78 -43.32
N PRO A 281 -8.23 -25.24 -44.20
CA PRO A 281 -7.37 -24.31 -44.95
C PRO A 281 -8.22 -23.31 -45.73
N PRO A 282 -7.76 -22.08 -45.92
CA PRO A 282 -8.49 -21.06 -46.64
C PRO A 282 -8.82 -21.57 -48.05
N PRO A 283 -10.01 -21.25 -48.62
CA PRO A 283 -10.36 -21.65 -49.97
C PRO A 283 -9.31 -21.14 -50.95
N PRO A 284 -8.98 -21.91 -52.00
CA PRO A 284 -8.01 -21.50 -52.99
C PRO A 284 -8.40 -20.15 -53.59
N THR A 285 -7.44 -19.24 -53.64
CA THR A 285 -7.62 -17.91 -54.20
C THR A 285 -8.07 -18.05 -55.65
N ALA A 286 -9.23 -17.50 -56.01
CA ALA A 286 -9.69 -17.47 -57.39
C ALA A 286 -8.63 -16.84 -58.30
N PRO A 287 -8.36 -17.40 -59.50
CA PRO A 287 -7.37 -16.82 -60.38
C PRO A 287 -7.79 -15.40 -60.78
N GLN A 288 -6.86 -14.47 -60.65
CA GLN A 288 -7.10 -13.10 -61.08
C GLN A 288 -7.38 -13.09 -62.59
N PRO A 289 -8.36 -12.34 -63.07
CA PRO A 289 -8.60 -12.22 -64.49
C PRO A 289 -7.37 -11.57 -65.15
N THR A 290 -6.73 -12.31 -66.07
CA THR A 290 -5.69 -11.79 -66.98
C THR A 290 -6.34 -10.76 -67.88
N HIS A 291 -6.02 -9.50 -67.66
CA HIS A 291 -6.34 -8.45 -68.64
C HIS A 291 -5.47 -8.66 -69.84
N PHE A 292 -6.13 -8.96 -71.00
CA PHE A 292 -5.61 -8.81 -72.35
C PHE A 292 -5.79 -7.37 -72.81
#